data_ae6c69fa36629cd4d3ee619abf21090a
#
_entry.id   ae6c69fa36629cd4d3ee619abf21090a
#
_cell.length_a   1.000
_cell.length_b   1.000
_cell.length_c   1.000
_cell.angle_alpha   90.00
_cell.angle_beta   90.00
_cell.angle_gamma   90.00
#
_symmetry.space_group_name_H-M   'P 1'
#
loop_
_entity.id
_entity.type
_entity.pdbx_description
1 polymer ?
#
loop_
_entity_poly.entity_id
_entity_poly.type
_entity_poly.pdbx_seq_one_letter_code
_entity_poly.pdbx_strand_id
1 'polypeptide(L)'
;MIKHQIVTKDGRPRFVRVTIAEWRRLEKRLAALEEAADRRAYDVAKTRGGETIPGETVNAILDGKHPVKAMREWRGLTQAELAAKANIAKLYVSQIETGRRVGTAKTLRAIADALAIDLELVMPARNKKIAS
;
A
#
# COMPACT_ATOMS: atom_id res chain seq x y z
N MET A 1 26.10 9.84 21.72
CA MET A 1 25.95 8.37 21.76
C MET A 1 24.92 8.01 22.84
N ILE A 2 23.86 7.35 22.46
CA ILE A 2 22.81 6.98 23.37
C ILE A 2 23.23 5.71 24.11
N LYS A 3 23.34 5.78 25.42
CA LYS A 3 23.64 4.60 26.23
C LYS A 3 22.34 3.91 26.59
N HIS A 4 22.14 2.72 26.09
CA HIS A 4 20.97 1.91 26.43
C HIS A 4 21.35 0.89 27.50
N GLN A 5 20.46 0.70 28.48
CA GLN A 5 20.61 -0.38 29.44
C GLN A 5 19.97 -1.64 28.87
N ILE A 6 20.78 -2.67 28.72
CA ILE A 6 20.30 -3.97 28.26
C ILE A 6 19.93 -4.80 29.50
N VAL A 7 18.66 -5.23 29.57
CA VAL A 7 18.18 -6.12 30.61
C VAL A 7 18.31 -7.54 30.12
N THR A 8 19.13 -8.34 30.79
CA THR A 8 19.38 -9.73 30.41
C THR A 8 18.63 -10.71 31.33
N LYS A 9 18.22 -11.83 30.76
CA LYS A 9 17.68 -12.97 31.49
C LYS A 9 18.39 -14.21 30.97
N ASP A 10 18.95 -15.01 31.87
CA ASP A 10 19.69 -16.20 31.53
C ASP A 10 20.87 -15.96 30.57
N GLY A 11 21.56 -14.84 30.74
CA GLY A 11 22.67 -14.45 29.89
C GLY A 11 22.32 -13.96 28.50
N ARG A 12 21.02 -13.84 28.20
CA ARG A 12 20.55 -13.37 26.91
C ARG A 12 19.85 -12.02 27.05
N PRO A 13 20.09 -11.07 26.13
CA PRO A 13 19.37 -9.80 26.16
C PRO A 13 17.89 -10.02 25.91
N ARG A 14 17.04 -9.48 26.78
CA ARG A 14 15.58 -9.58 26.69
C ARG A 14 14.91 -8.25 26.45
N PHE A 15 15.43 -7.20 27.10
CA PHE A 15 14.85 -5.88 27.05
C PHE A 15 15.95 -4.83 26.96
N VAL A 16 15.59 -3.72 26.36
CA VAL A 16 16.44 -2.53 26.35
C VAL A 16 15.65 -1.41 27.06
N ARG A 17 16.29 -0.76 28.02
CA ARG A 17 15.69 0.40 28.70
C ARG A 17 16.09 1.65 27.94
N VAL A 18 15.09 2.44 27.56
CA VAL A 18 15.27 3.76 26.97
C VAL A 18 14.39 4.74 27.70
N THR A 19 14.76 6.01 27.69
CA THR A 19 13.88 7.05 28.23
C THR A 19 12.65 7.21 27.33
N ILE A 20 11.56 7.69 27.89
CA ILE A 20 10.34 7.98 27.11
C ILE A 20 10.65 8.98 25.99
N ALA A 21 11.50 9.96 26.26
CA ALA A 21 11.89 10.95 25.26
C ALA A 21 12.66 10.31 24.09
N GLU A 22 13.56 9.37 24.38
CA GLU A 22 14.31 8.64 23.35
C GLU A 22 13.38 7.73 22.54
N TRP A 23 12.48 7.01 23.22
CA TRP A 23 11.50 6.15 22.58
C TRP A 23 10.62 6.93 21.59
N ARG A 24 10.08 8.08 22.04
CA ARG A 24 9.25 8.94 21.19
C ARG A 24 9.99 9.46 19.97
N ARG A 25 11.28 9.79 20.13
CA ARG A 25 12.10 10.20 18.99
C ARG A 25 12.31 9.07 17.99
N LEU A 26 12.56 7.85 18.49
CA LEU A 26 12.73 6.67 17.64
C LEU A 26 11.44 6.34 16.90
N GLU A 27 10.29 6.36 17.56
CA GLU A 27 8.99 6.11 16.93
C GLU A 27 8.71 7.13 15.82
N LYS A 28 8.92 8.41 16.12
CA LYS A 28 8.71 9.47 15.14
C LYS A 28 9.64 9.34 13.95
N ARG A 29 10.89 9.00 14.18
CA ARG A 29 11.87 8.80 13.12
C ARG A 29 11.53 7.59 12.26
N LEU A 30 11.11 6.50 12.89
CA LEU A 30 10.68 5.30 12.17
C LEU A 30 9.46 5.58 11.30
N ALA A 31 8.45 6.25 11.85
CA ALA A 31 7.26 6.62 11.09
C ALA A 31 7.61 7.49 9.88
N ALA A 32 8.51 8.47 10.06
CA ALA A 32 8.95 9.33 8.96
C ALA A 32 9.70 8.55 7.88
N LEU A 33 10.52 7.56 8.27
CA LEU A 33 11.25 6.72 7.32
C LEU A 33 10.30 5.80 6.55
N GLU A 34 9.32 5.23 7.22
CA GLU A 34 8.31 4.38 6.58
C GLU A 34 7.48 5.18 5.58
N GLU A 35 7.04 6.36 5.97
CA GLU A 35 6.29 7.26 5.08
C GLU A 35 7.12 7.66 3.85
N ALA A 36 8.38 8.02 4.06
CA ALA A 36 9.28 8.37 2.97
C ALA A 36 9.53 7.19 2.02
N ALA A 37 9.69 5.98 2.56
CA ALA A 37 9.87 4.77 1.77
C ALA A 37 8.62 4.46 0.94
N ASP A 38 7.44 4.58 1.53
CA ASP A 38 6.17 4.36 0.83
C ASP A 38 5.97 5.37 -0.29
N ARG A 39 6.27 6.64 -0.05
CA ARG A 39 6.20 7.68 -1.08
C ARG A 39 7.15 7.42 -2.23
N ARG A 40 8.39 7.01 -1.94
CA ARG A 40 9.36 6.67 -2.99
C ARG A 40 8.90 5.52 -3.86
N ALA A 41 8.29 4.51 -3.24
CA ALA A 41 7.77 3.36 -3.97
C ALA A 41 6.72 3.79 -5.00
N TYR A 42 5.86 4.75 -4.65
CA TYR A 42 4.85 5.27 -5.56
C TYR A 42 5.38 6.34 -6.52
N ASP A 43 6.32 7.19 -6.07
CA ASP A 43 6.89 8.24 -6.91
C ASP A 43 7.56 7.68 -8.17
N VAL A 44 8.12 6.47 -8.07
CA VAL A 44 8.70 5.79 -9.23
C VAL A 44 7.70 4.92 -9.97
N ALA A 45 6.46 4.80 -9.46
CA ALA A 45 5.43 4.01 -10.10
C ALA A 45 4.96 4.71 -11.38
N LYS A 46 4.97 3.96 -12.48
CA LYS A 46 4.52 4.44 -13.77
C LYS A 46 3.57 3.42 -14.38
N THR A 47 2.67 3.90 -15.22
CA THR A 47 1.85 3.02 -16.03
C THR A 47 2.69 2.34 -17.09
N ARG A 48 2.12 1.34 -17.76
CA ARG A 48 2.78 0.62 -18.88
C ARG A 48 3.25 1.55 -19.99
N GLY A 49 2.54 2.68 -20.20
CA GLY A 49 2.92 3.69 -21.18
C GLY A 49 3.94 4.69 -20.69
N GLY A 50 4.54 4.51 -19.53
CA GLY A 50 5.48 5.46 -18.92
C GLY A 50 4.80 6.68 -18.30
N GLU A 51 3.48 6.68 -18.22
CA GLU A 51 2.69 7.77 -17.64
C GLU A 51 2.87 7.80 -16.13
N THR A 52 3.13 8.98 -15.59
CA THR A 52 3.31 9.16 -14.15
C THR A 52 1.96 9.25 -13.46
N ILE A 53 1.80 8.50 -12.37
CA ILE A 53 0.59 8.53 -11.55
C ILE A 53 0.55 9.83 -10.76
N PRO A 54 -0.56 10.59 -10.78
CA PRO A 54 -0.66 11.84 -10.03
C PRO A 54 -0.46 11.63 -8.52
N GLY A 55 0.20 12.59 -7.88
CA GLY A 55 0.43 12.53 -6.43
C GLY A 55 -0.85 12.45 -5.61
N GLU A 56 -1.92 13.07 -6.07
CA GLU A 56 -3.24 12.99 -5.42
C GLU A 56 -3.75 11.55 -5.35
N THR A 57 -3.60 10.81 -6.43
CA THR A 57 -4.00 9.40 -6.50
C THR A 57 -3.17 8.55 -5.54
N VAL A 58 -1.85 8.76 -5.54
CA VAL A 58 -0.93 8.08 -4.64
C VAL A 58 -1.28 8.39 -3.18
N ASN A 59 -1.48 9.66 -2.85
CA ASN A 59 -1.81 10.08 -1.49
C ASN A 59 -3.14 9.46 -1.03
N ALA A 60 -4.12 9.37 -1.90
CA ALA A 60 -5.40 8.74 -1.57
C ALA A 60 -5.21 7.26 -1.19
N ILE A 61 -4.36 6.55 -1.91
CA ILE A 61 -4.04 5.14 -1.60
C ILE A 61 -3.32 5.04 -0.25
N LEU A 62 -2.36 5.92 0.00
CA LEU A 62 -1.63 5.95 1.26
C LEU A 62 -2.54 6.27 2.45
N ASP A 63 -3.59 7.07 2.21
CA ASP A 63 -4.57 7.43 3.23
C ASP A 63 -5.65 6.37 3.44
N GLY A 64 -5.58 5.25 2.72
CA GLY A 64 -6.45 4.11 2.93
C GLY A 64 -7.45 3.79 1.82
N LYS A 65 -7.50 4.60 0.76
CA LYS A 65 -8.36 4.29 -0.39
C LYS A 65 -7.82 3.04 -1.10
N HIS A 66 -8.73 2.14 -1.48
CA HIS A 66 -8.32 0.93 -2.18
C HIS A 66 -7.65 1.29 -3.52
N PRO A 67 -6.51 0.65 -3.84
CA PRO A 67 -5.78 0.96 -5.08
C PRO A 67 -6.64 0.86 -6.36
N VAL A 68 -7.49 -0.14 -6.46
CA VAL A 68 -8.39 -0.31 -7.60
C VAL A 68 -9.32 0.91 -7.74
N LYS A 69 -9.90 1.34 -6.63
CA LYS A 69 -10.80 2.51 -6.64
C LYS A 69 -10.06 3.79 -7.04
N ALA A 70 -8.89 4.02 -6.45
CA ALA A 70 -8.10 5.21 -6.73
C ALA A 70 -7.67 5.27 -8.21
N MET A 71 -7.19 4.16 -8.74
CA MET A 71 -6.75 4.09 -10.14
C MET A 71 -7.93 4.20 -11.11
N ARG A 72 -9.06 3.59 -10.76
CA ARG A 72 -10.28 3.70 -11.55
C ARG A 72 -10.77 5.15 -11.64
N GLU A 73 -10.83 5.83 -10.51
CA GLU A 73 -11.25 7.24 -10.46
C GLU A 73 -10.28 8.13 -11.25
N TRP A 74 -8.99 7.87 -11.15
CA TRP A 74 -8.00 8.59 -11.94
C TRP A 74 -8.22 8.42 -13.44
N ARG A 75 -8.58 7.20 -13.88
CA ARG A 75 -8.90 6.94 -15.28
C ARG A 75 -10.28 7.46 -15.69
N GLY A 76 -11.06 7.99 -14.76
CA GLY A 76 -12.41 8.52 -15.04
C GLY A 76 -13.43 7.45 -15.34
N LEU A 77 -13.24 6.24 -14.84
CA LEU A 77 -14.14 5.11 -15.10
C LEU A 77 -15.10 4.91 -13.93
N THR A 78 -16.35 4.53 -14.25
CA THR A 78 -17.28 4.03 -13.24
C THR A 78 -16.97 2.57 -12.94
N GLN A 79 -17.54 2.04 -11.84
CA GLN A 79 -17.41 0.62 -11.52
C GLN A 79 -17.94 -0.27 -12.65
N ALA A 80 -19.05 0.12 -13.25
CA ALA A 80 -19.65 -0.60 -14.37
C ALA A 80 -18.74 -0.60 -15.61
N GLU A 81 -18.14 0.53 -15.91
CA GLU A 81 -17.22 0.66 -17.04
C GLU A 81 -15.97 -0.20 -16.84
N LEU A 82 -15.39 -0.18 -15.63
CA LEU A 82 -14.24 -1.02 -15.31
C LEU A 82 -14.60 -2.48 -15.39
N ALA A 83 -15.75 -2.87 -14.84
CA ALA A 83 -16.24 -4.24 -14.88
C ALA A 83 -16.39 -4.74 -16.32
N ALA A 84 -16.97 -3.92 -17.19
CA ALA A 84 -17.11 -4.25 -18.60
C ALA A 84 -15.77 -4.44 -19.30
N LYS A 85 -14.81 -3.55 -19.04
CA LYS A 85 -13.47 -3.64 -19.63
C LYS A 85 -12.69 -4.85 -19.13
N ALA A 86 -12.84 -5.20 -17.85
CA ALA A 86 -12.18 -6.35 -17.25
C ALA A 86 -12.94 -7.67 -17.45
N ASN A 87 -14.13 -7.59 -18.05
CA ASN A 87 -15.02 -8.75 -18.26
C ASN A 87 -15.35 -9.48 -16.96
N ILE A 88 -15.72 -8.71 -15.93
CA ILE A 88 -16.16 -9.22 -14.63
C ILE A 88 -17.45 -8.52 -14.23
N ALA A 89 -18.12 -9.04 -13.18
CA ALA A 89 -19.35 -8.43 -12.69
C ALA A 89 -19.06 -7.13 -11.93
N LYS A 90 -19.93 -6.14 -12.07
CA LYS A 90 -19.85 -4.88 -11.33
C LYS A 90 -19.80 -5.13 -9.81
N LEU A 91 -20.61 -6.07 -9.31
CA LEU A 91 -20.61 -6.43 -7.89
C LEU A 91 -19.23 -6.89 -7.43
N TYR A 92 -18.51 -7.62 -8.27
CA TYR A 92 -17.16 -8.09 -7.96
C TYR A 92 -16.20 -6.91 -7.79
N VAL A 93 -16.26 -5.93 -8.69
CA VAL A 93 -15.46 -4.69 -8.57
C VAL A 93 -15.77 -3.99 -7.25
N SER A 94 -17.05 -3.83 -6.92
CA SER A 94 -17.48 -3.21 -5.67
C SER A 94 -16.94 -3.94 -4.44
N GLN A 95 -16.99 -5.27 -4.45
CA GLN A 95 -16.51 -6.09 -3.34
C GLN A 95 -14.99 -5.98 -3.17
N ILE A 96 -14.25 -5.88 -4.26
CA ILE A 96 -12.80 -5.67 -4.20
C ILE A 96 -12.49 -4.28 -3.63
N GLU A 97 -13.16 -3.26 -4.11
CA GLU A 97 -12.93 -1.87 -3.67
C GLU A 97 -13.28 -1.64 -2.20
N THR A 98 -14.25 -2.37 -1.68
CA THR A 98 -14.65 -2.27 -0.26
C THR A 98 -13.86 -3.21 0.65
N GLY A 99 -12.97 -4.03 0.10
CA GLY A 99 -12.17 -4.98 0.86
C GLY A 99 -12.88 -6.26 1.25
N ARG A 100 -14.11 -6.48 0.78
CA ARG A 100 -14.86 -7.71 1.06
C ARG A 100 -14.27 -8.91 0.33
N ARG A 101 -13.66 -8.69 -0.81
CA ARG A 101 -12.93 -9.71 -1.56
C ARG A 101 -11.58 -9.16 -1.98
N VAL A 102 -10.58 -10.01 -1.97
CA VAL A 102 -9.23 -9.66 -2.41
C VAL A 102 -9.11 -9.68 -3.93
N GLY A 103 -9.85 -10.57 -4.56
CA GLY A 103 -9.72 -10.85 -5.96
C GLY A 103 -8.65 -11.91 -6.24
N THR A 104 -8.87 -12.70 -7.28
CA THR A 104 -7.86 -13.67 -7.74
C THR A 104 -6.78 -12.95 -8.55
N ALA A 105 -5.62 -13.57 -8.71
CA ALA A 105 -4.54 -13.02 -9.54
C ALA A 105 -5.03 -12.77 -10.98
N LYS A 106 -5.84 -13.65 -11.52
CA LYS A 106 -6.43 -13.49 -12.85
C LYS A 106 -7.33 -12.26 -12.94
N THR A 107 -8.18 -12.05 -11.93
CA THR A 107 -9.10 -10.91 -11.87
C THR A 107 -8.33 -9.60 -11.71
N LEU A 108 -7.35 -9.56 -10.81
CA LEU A 108 -6.53 -8.36 -10.61
C LEU A 108 -5.73 -8.00 -11.85
N ARG A 109 -5.26 -9.02 -12.59
CA ARG A 109 -4.57 -8.80 -13.87
C ARG A 109 -5.51 -8.21 -14.92
N ALA A 110 -6.74 -8.71 -14.98
CA ALA A 110 -7.76 -8.17 -15.90
C ALA A 110 -8.08 -6.71 -15.56
N ILE A 111 -8.19 -6.39 -14.28
CA ILE A 111 -8.41 -5.02 -13.80
C ILE A 111 -7.21 -4.12 -14.17
N ALA A 112 -6.00 -4.58 -13.92
CA ALA A 112 -4.78 -3.83 -14.26
C ALA A 112 -4.69 -3.56 -15.76
N ASP A 113 -5.02 -4.55 -16.58
CA ASP A 113 -5.05 -4.40 -18.04
C ASP A 113 -6.12 -3.39 -18.47
N ALA A 114 -7.30 -3.44 -17.87
CA ALA A 114 -8.38 -2.50 -18.15
C ALA A 114 -8.01 -1.06 -17.77
N LEU A 115 -7.22 -0.88 -16.71
CA LEU A 115 -6.74 0.41 -16.25
C LEU A 115 -5.44 0.85 -16.94
N ALA A 116 -4.84 -0.03 -17.74
CA ALA A 116 -3.53 0.19 -18.40
C ALA A 116 -2.42 0.53 -17.40
N ILE A 117 -2.38 -0.20 -16.30
CA ILE A 117 -1.37 -0.04 -15.25
C ILE A 117 -0.74 -1.40 -14.93
N ASP A 118 0.37 -1.38 -14.21
CA ASP A 118 1.01 -2.60 -13.77
C ASP A 118 0.21 -3.28 -12.66
N LEU A 119 0.24 -4.62 -12.65
CA LEU A 119 -0.49 -5.43 -11.67
C LEU A 119 -0.15 -5.04 -10.22
N GLU A 120 1.10 -4.71 -9.96
CA GLU A 120 1.55 -4.32 -8.63
C GLU A 120 0.81 -3.11 -8.06
N LEU A 121 0.34 -2.22 -8.93
CA LEU A 121 -0.35 -1.00 -8.52
C LEU A 121 -1.78 -1.23 -8.04
N VAL A 122 -2.38 -2.37 -8.37
CA VAL A 122 -3.73 -2.73 -7.90
C VAL A 122 -3.69 -3.74 -6.76
N MET A 123 -2.53 -4.28 -6.44
CA MET A 123 -2.39 -5.21 -5.32
C MET A 123 -2.40 -4.44 -4.00
N PRO A 124 -3.20 -4.89 -3.02
CA PRO A 124 -3.21 -4.23 -1.72
C PRO A 124 -1.86 -4.38 -1.01
N ALA A 125 -1.49 -3.37 -0.23
CA ALA A 125 -0.22 -3.31 0.49
C ALA A 125 -0.10 -4.33 1.64
N ARG A 126 -1.09 -5.20 1.81
CA ARG A 126 -1.13 -6.21 2.88
C ARG A 126 0.09 -7.13 2.92
N ASN A 127 0.77 -7.29 1.79
CA ASN A 127 1.95 -8.15 1.71
C ASN A 127 3.05 -7.71 2.67
N LYS A 128 3.07 -6.44 3.04
CA LYS A 128 4.00 -5.92 4.03
C LYS A 128 3.67 -6.41 5.45
N LYS A 129 2.41 -6.77 5.72
CA LYS A 129 2.00 -7.28 7.04
C LYS A 129 2.23 -8.78 7.18
N ILE A 130 2.25 -9.51 6.09
CA ILE A 130 2.44 -10.96 6.10
C ILE A 130 3.91 -11.32 6.31
N ALA A 131 4.82 -10.45 5.91
CA ALA A 131 6.25 -10.65 6.08
C ALA A 131 6.73 -10.48 7.54
N SER A 132 5.86 -10.08 8.44
CA SER A 132 6.19 -9.92 9.86
C SER A 132 5.96 -11.20 10.66
#